data_eaa83a0f46e17f7c4d638499b15fd505
#
_entry.id   eaa83a0f46e17f7c4d638499b15fd505
#
_cell.length_a   1.000
_cell.length_b   1.000
_cell.length_c   1.000
_cell.angle_alpha   90.00
_cell.angle_beta   90.00
_cell.angle_gamma   90.00
#
_symmetry.space_group_name_H-M   'P 1'
#
loop_
_entity.id
_entity.type
_entity.pdbx_description
1 polymer ?
#
loop_
_entity_poly.entity_id
_entity_poly.type
_entity_poly.pdbx_seq_one_letter_code
_entity_poly.pdbx_strand_id
1 'polypeptide(L)'
;THVFLAAYVRTVAKYPALNRFLSGQQVYSRGDDIQFCMMVKEEMSTDAPESAMKLHLTPTDSVEDIYRKMTEQVTRIKDASDASDFDKTAKLLSLIPGVVFKFVVWLLKVADYFGLLPKFLLEVSPFHGSIFFTSMGSLGIPPIVHHLYDFGNLPVFCAFGCKYRKNEIDMEGNLVQRKYIDFTVNTDERICDGFYFATALKHMKKFLQHPERLDEPLDEVVKDVD
;
A
#
# COMPACT_ATOMS: atom_id res chain seq x y z
N THR A 1 2.69 1.02 -11.37
CA THR A 1 2.69 0.63 -9.94
C THR A 1 4.10 0.26 -9.48
N HIS A 2 4.81 -0.68 -10.16
CA HIS A 2 6.14 -1.15 -9.72
C HIS A 2 7.19 -0.03 -9.54
N VAL A 3 7.24 0.98 -10.41
CA VAL A 3 8.14 2.14 -10.26
C VAL A 3 7.83 2.92 -8.98
N PHE A 4 6.55 3.08 -8.64
CA PHE A 4 6.15 3.72 -7.39
C PHE A 4 6.56 2.89 -6.18
N LEU A 5 6.35 1.57 -6.24
CA LEU A 5 6.77 0.66 -5.18
C LEU A 5 8.28 0.71 -4.96
N ALA A 6 9.06 0.69 -6.04
CA ALA A 6 10.50 0.81 -5.95
C ALA A 6 10.93 2.15 -5.33
N ALA A 7 10.28 3.26 -5.73
CA ALA A 7 10.53 4.56 -5.12
C ALA A 7 10.17 4.60 -3.62
N TYR A 8 9.06 3.93 -3.23
CA TYR A 8 8.67 3.79 -1.83
C TYR A 8 9.67 2.95 -1.04
N VAL A 9 10.07 1.78 -1.55
CA VAL A 9 11.08 0.90 -0.94
C VAL A 9 12.40 1.64 -0.73
N ARG A 10 12.90 2.36 -1.76
CA ARG A 10 14.09 3.20 -1.65
C ARG A 10 13.95 4.32 -0.62
N THR A 11 12.73 4.84 -0.49
CA THR A 11 12.43 5.87 0.51
C THR A 11 12.43 5.29 1.92
N VAL A 12 11.82 4.13 2.13
CA VAL A 12 11.82 3.43 3.43
C VAL A 12 13.24 3.05 3.83
N ALA A 13 14.08 2.60 2.90
CA ALA A 13 15.48 2.29 3.17
C ALA A 13 16.25 3.45 3.83
N LYS A 14 15.90 4.70 3.48
CA LYS A 14 16.50 5.90 4.05
C LYS A 14 15.69 6.52 5.18
N TYR A 15 14.37 6.35 5.15
CA TYR A 15 13.42 6.92 6.12
C TYR A 15 12.58 5.79 6.74
N PRO A 16 13.17 4.96 7.61
CA PRO A 16 12.55 3.73 8.11
C PRO A 16 11.32 3.96 8.99
N ALA A 17 11.13 5.15 9.57
CA ALA A 17 9.93 5.46 10.34
C ALA A 17 8.63 5.37 9.50
N LEU A 18 8.71 5.43 8.16
CA LEU A 18 7.56 5.17 7.28
C LEU A 18 7.07 3.70 7.35
N ASN A 19 7.90 2.80 7.87
CA ASN A 19 7.59 1.38 8.03
C ASN A 19 7.20 1.00 9.48
N ARG A 20 6.85 1.99 10.28
CA ARG A 20 6.32 1.79 11.63
C ARG A 20 4.81 1.59 11.58
N PHE A 21 4.28 1.01 12.64
CA PHE A 21 2.83 0.84 12.84
C PHE A 21 2.47 0.96 14.31
N LEU A 22 1.18 1.10 14.58
CA LEU A 22 0.67 1.11 15.95
C LEU A 22 0.01 -0.22 16.28
N SER A 23 0.26 -0.69 17.49
CA SER A 23 -0.56 -1.72 18.13
C SER A 23 -0.91 -1.25 19.54
N GLY A 24 -2.19 -1.12 19.80
CA GLY A 24 -2.67 -0.43 21.00
C GLY A 24 -2.21 1.03 21.06
N GLN A 25 -1.42 1.37 22.06
CA GLN A 25 -0.88 2.72 22.30
C GLN A 25 0.63 2.81 22.01
N GLN A 26 1.23 1.77 21.44
CA GLN A 26 2.67 1.70 21.21
C GLN A 26 2.98 1.69 19.71
N VAL A 27 4.10 2.31 19.36
CA VAL A 27 4.66 2.32 18.02
C VAL A 27 5.67 1.19 17.91
N TYR A 28 5.57 0.43 16.83
CA TYR A 28 6.46 -0.68 16.50
C TYR A 28 7.09 -0.46 15.13
N SER A 29 8.32 -0.92 14.94
CA SER A 29 8.94 -1.01 13.62
C SER A 29 8.66 -2.38 12.98
N ARG A 30 8.44 -2.40 11.66
CA ARG A 30 8.41 -3.64 10.87
C ARG A 30 9.82 -4.08 10.44
N GLY A 31 10.85 -3.28 10.77
CA GLY A 31 12.20 -3.55 10.32
C GLY A 31 12.30 -3.57 8.80
N ASP A 32 12.91 -4.64 8.28
CA ASP A 32 13.14 -4.80 6.85
C ASP A 32 11.94 -5.37 6.06
N ASP A 33 10.83 -5.71 6.74
CA ASP A 33 9.62 -6.23 6.07
C ASP A 33 8.70 -5.09 5.66
N ILE A 34 8.74 -4.69 4.40
CA ILE A 34 7.87 -3.66 3.82
C ILE A 34 6.66 -4.35 3.19
N GLN A 35 5.51 -4.23 3.85
CA GLN A 35 4.27 -4.88 3.44
C GLN A 35 3.41 -3.94 2.60
N PHE A 36 3.32 -4.23 1.33
CA PHE A 36 2.48 -3.49 0.38
C PHE A 36 1.14 -4.19 0.20
N CYS A 37 0.05 -3.47 0.40
CA CYS A 37 -1.31 -3.98 0.25
C CYS A 37 -2.05 -3.25 -0.87
N MET A 38 -2.82 -3.97 -1.68
CA MET A 38 -3.75 -3.39 -2.64
C MET A 38 -4.91 -4.34 -2.91
N MET A 39 -6.03 -3.79 -3.42
CA MET A 39 -7.11 -4.60 -3.98
C MET A 39 -6.92 -4.79 -5.48
N VAL A 40 -7.12 -6.01 -5.92
CA VAL A 40 -7.08 -6.39 -7.34
C VAL A 40 -8.48 -6.85 -7.73
N LYS A 41 -9.06 -6.20 -8.73
CA LYS A 41 -10.32 -6.63 -9.32
C LYS A 41 -10.04 -7.63 -10.43
N GLU A 42 -10.76 -8.74 -10.44
CA GLU A 42 -10.59 -9.77 -11.47
C GLU A 42 -11.04 -9.26 -12.83
N GLU A 43 -12.19 -8.58 -12.86
CA GLU A 43 -12.76 -7.93 -14.03
C GLU A 43 -13.17 -6.49 -13.71
N MET A 44 -13.16 -5.62 -14.72
CA MET A 44 -13.57 -4.23 -14.59
C MET A 44 -15.10 -4.10 -14.69
N SER A 45 -15.83 -4.79 -13.79
CA SER A 45 -17.29 -4.70 -13.66
C SER A 45 -17.66 -4.34 -12.21
N THR A 46 -18.89 -3.83 -12.00
CA THR A 46 -19.37 -3.49 -10.65
C THR A 46 -19.52 -4.72 -9.77
N ASP A 47 -19.85 -5.86 -10.37
CA ASP A 47 -20.21 -7.09 -9.68
C ASP A 47 -19.04 -8.06 -9.51
N ALA A 48 -17.88 -7.77 -10.17
CA ALA A 48 -16.71 -8.62 -10.07
C ALA A 48 -16.12 -8.57 -8.64
N PRO A 49 -15.71 -9.72 -8.09
CA PRO A 49 -15.08 -9.79 -6.79
C PRO A 49 -13.75 -9.05 -6.76
N GLU A 50 -13.39 -8.60 -5.58
CA GLU A 50 -12.10 -7.96 -5.31
C GLU A 50 -11.29 -8.87 -4.39
N SER A 51 -10.05 -9.13 -4.78
CA SER A 51 -9.10 -9.90 -3.99
C SER A 51 -8.02 -9.01 -3.39
N ALA A 52 -7.72 -9.22 -2.11
CA ALA A 52 -6.63 -8.52 -1.46
C ALA A 52 -5.29 -9.12 -1.89
N MET A 53 -4.37 -8.26 -2.30
CA MET A 53 -2.98 -8.61 -2.58
C MET A 53 -2.08 -8.02 -1.52
N LYS A 54 -1.21 -8.85 -0.94
CA LYS A 54 -0.14 -8.41 -0.04
C LYS A 54 1.19 -8.87 -0.61
N LEU A 55 2.16 -7.95 -0.68
CA LEU A 55 3.54 -8.22 -1.09
C LEU A 55 4.48 -7.93 0.06
N HIS A 56 5.44 -8.81 0.27
CA HIS A 56 6.56 -8.61 1.17
C HIS A 56 7.80 -8.18 0.38
N LEU A 57 8.25 -6.97 0.65
CA LEU A 57 9.39 -6.34 0.03
C LEU A 57 10.45 -6.05 1.07
N THR A 58 11.69 -6.01 0.64
CA THR A 58 12.83 -5.64 1.50
C THR A 58 13.46 -4.35 1.01
N PRO A 59 14.14 -3.57 1.86
CA PRO A 59 14.84 -2.35 1.45
C PRO A 59 15.83 -2.54 0.31
N THR A 60 16.33 -3.77 0.13
CA THR A 60 17.32 -4.15 -0.89
C THR A 60 16.72 -4.66 -2.20
N ASP A 61 15.39 -4.83 -2.28
CA ASP A 61 14.74 -5.29 -3.51
C ASP A 61 14.97 -4.30 -4.65
N SER A 62 15.41 -4.81 -5.80
CA SER A 62 15.55 -4.06 -7.04
C SER A 62 14.19 -3.79 -7.69
N VAL A 63 14.15 -2.90 -8.68
CA VAL A 63 12.96 -2.65 -9.50
C VAL A 63 12.47 -3.93 -10.16
N GLU A 64 13.40 -4.76 -10.63
CA GLU A 64 13.10 -6.04 -11.29
C GLU A 64 12.51 -7.06 -10.32
N ASP A 65 13.07 -7.17 -9.10
CA ASP A 65 12.54 -8.04 -8.05
C ASP A 65 11.10 -7.65 -7.67
N ILE A 66 10.85 -6.37 -7.51
CA ILE A 66 9.53 -5.84 -7.20
C ILE A 66 8.54 -6.12 -8.33
N TYR A 67 8.96 -5.91 -9.59
CA TYR A 67 8.15 -6.22 -10.77
C TYR A 67 7.80 -7.70 -10.83
N ARG A 68 8.78 -8.58 -10.63
CA ARG A 68 8.61 -10.03 -10.62
C ARG A 68 7.65 -10.46 -9.52
N LYS A 69 7.90 -10.06 -8.27
CA LYS A 69 7.05 -10.38 -7.10
C LYS A 69 5.60 -9.93 -7.32
N MET A 70 5.41 -8.70 -7.83
CA MET A 70 4.08 -8.17 -8.12
C MET A 70 3.37 -8.94 -9.22
N THR A 71 4.07 -9.27 -10.31
CA THR A 71 3.49 -10.01 -11.45
C THR A 71 3.09 -11.41 -11.02
N GLU A 72 3.94 -12.11 -10.27
CA GLU A 72 3.64 -13.44 -9.74
C GLU A 72 2.37 -13.45 -8.87
N GLN A 73 2.22 -12.46 -7.98
CA GLN A 73 1.04 -12.37 -7.11
C GLN A 73 -0.24 -12.03 -7.89
N VAL A 74 -0.16 -11.09 -8.84
CA VAL A 74 -1.31 -10.75 -9.70
C VAL A 74 -1.75 -11.96 -10.54
N THR A 75 -0.79 -12.72 -11.08
CA THR A 75 -1.07 -13.94 -11.84
C THR A 75 -1.73 -15.00 -10.94
N ARG A 76 -1.18 -15.22 -9.75
CA ARG A 76 -1.79 -16.17 -8.78
C ARG A 76 -3.24 -15.81 -8.44
N ILE A 77 -3.53 -14.52 -8.20
CA ILE A 77 -4.89 -14.07 -7.89
C ILE A 77 -5.83 -14.33 -9.08
N LYS A 78 -5.38 -14.03 -10.30
CA LYS A 78 -6.18 -14.25 -11.51
C LYS A 78 -6.41 -15.74 -11.81
N ASP A 79 -5.39 -16.57 -11.58
CA ASP A 79 -5.48 -18.01 -11.81
C ASP A 79 -6.27 -18.73 -10.71
N ALA A 80 -6.24 -18.21 -9.47
CA ALA A 80 -7.00 -18.73 -8.32
C ALA A 80 -8.48 -18.33 -8.34
N SER A 81 -8.92 -17.56 -9.33
CA SER A 81 -10.27 -17.01 -9.47
C SER A 81 -11.35 -18.05 -9.82
N ASP A 82 -11.14 -19.34 -9.46
CA ASP A 82 -12.27 -20.25 -9.35
C ASP A 82 -13.18 -19.75 -8.22
N ALA A 83 -14.23 -19.05 -8.63
CA ALA A 83 -15.27 -18.39 -7.81
C ALA A 83 -15.87 -19.26 -6.68
N SER A 84 -15.44 -20.51 -6.57
CA SER A 84 -15.99 -21.50 -5.65
C SER A 84 -15.61 -21.28 -4.18
N ASP A 85 -14.42 -20.76 -3.88
CA ASP A 85 -13.94 -20.68 -2.49
C ASP A 85 -14.38 -19.39 -1.79
N PHE A 86 -14.49 -18.26 -2.52
CA PHE A 86 -15.05 -17.03 -1.98
C PHE A 86 -16.55 -17.20 -1.69
N ASP A 87 -17.30 -17.81 -2.61
CA ASP A 87 -18.72 -18.10 -2.44
C ASP A 87 -18.99 -19.05 -1.27
N LYS A 88 -18.14 -20.05 -1.07
CA LYS A 88 -18.24 -20.97 0.08
C LYS A 88 -17.98 -20.24 1.40
N THR A 89 -16.96 -19.39 1.44
CA THR A 89 -16.63 -18.61 2.64
C THR A 89 -17.72 -17.60 2.95
N ALA A 90 -18.24 -16.87 1.94
CA ALA A 90 -19.35 -15.94 2.12
C ALA A 90 -20.63 -16.64 2.60
N LYS A 91 -20.96 -17.81 2.04
CA LYS A 91 -22.09 -18.65 2.50
C LYS A 91 -21.89 -19.14 3.92
N LEU A 92 -20.68 -19.56 4.30
CA LEU A 92 -20.39 -20.00 5.66
C LEU A 92 -20.53 -18.85 6.65
N LEU A 93 -20.04 -17.64 6.31
CA LEU A 93 -20.18 -16.44 7.12
C LEU A 93 -21.63 -15.97 7.23
N SER A 94 -22.44 -16.16 6.19
CA SER A 94 -23.87 -15.80 6.21
C SER A 94 -24.73 -16.67 7.13
N LEU A 95 -24.25 -17.86 7.50
CA LEU A 95 -24.91 -18.77 8.45
C LEU A 95 -24.70 -18.36 9.91
N ILE A 96 -23.73 -17.47 10.18
CA ILE A 96 -23.43 -17.00 11.53
C ILE A 96 -24.49 -15.96 11.95
N PRO A 97 -25.21 -16.18 13.08
CA PRO A 97 -26.12 -15.17 13.61
C PRO A 97 -25.42 -13.83 13.79
N GLY A 98 -26.05 -12.72 13.36
CA GLY A 98 -25.42 -11.39 13.35
C GLY A 98 -24.88 -10.94 14.72
N VAL A 99 -25.46 -11.40 15.82
CA VAL A 99 -24.96 -11.11 17.19
C VAL A 99 -23.63 -11.83 17.44
N VAL A 100 -23.52 -13.10 17.02
CA VAL A 100 -22.27 -13.88 17.16
C VAL A 100 -21.18 -13.28 16.28
N PHE A 101 -21.54 -12.89 15.05
CA PHE A 101 -20.60 -12.22 14.14
C PHE A 101 -20.06 -10.91 14.73
N LYS A 102 -20.94 -10.07 15.28
CA LYS A 102 -20.51 -8.83 15.97
C LYS A 102 -19.57 -9.10 17.14
N PHE A 103 -19.85 -10.14 17.93
CA PHE A 103 -19.00 -10.54 19.05
C PHE A 103 -17.62 -11.02 18.56
N VAL A 104 -17.57 -11.82 17.50
CA VAL A 104 -16.30 -12.29 16.90
C VAL A 104 -15.48 -11.10 16.37
N VAL A 105 -16.12 -10.15 15.64
CA VAL A 105 -15.44 -8.94 15.17
C VAL A 105 -14.93 -8.09 16.33
N TRP A 106 -15.70 -7.95 17.39
CA TRP A 106 -15.26 -7.26 18.60
C TRP A 106 -14.06 -7.95 19.25
N LEU A 107 -14.09 -9.28 19.37
CA LEU A 107 -12.99 -10.06 19.92
C LEU A 107 -11.70 -9.90 19.06
N LEU A 108 -11.84 -9.91 17.73
CA LEU A 108 -10.73 -9.67 16.81
C LEU A 108 -10.14 -8.26 17.00
N LYS A 109 -10.97 -7.24 17.18
CA LYS A 109 -10.50 -5.86 17.47
C LYS A 109 -9.75 -5.79 18.79
N VAL A 110 -10.24 -6.47 19.83
CA VAL A 110 -9.53 -6.54 21.13
C VAL A 110 -8.19 -7.27 20.98
N ALA A 111 -8.18 -8.40 20.28
CA ALA A 111 -6.96 -9.16 20.03
C ALA A 111 -5.94 -8.35 19.21
N ASP A 112 -6.40 -7.59 18.20
CA ASP A 112 -5.56 -6.69 17.40
C ASP A 112 -4.94 -5.59 18.27
N TYR A 113 -5.74 -4.96 19.11
CA TYR A 113 -5.28 -3.92 20.04
C TYR A 113 -4.13 -4.40 20.94
N PHE A 114 -4.18 -5.64 21.39
CA PHE A 114 -3.15 -6.26 22.24
C PHE A 114 -2.05 -6.99 21.46
N GLY A 115 -2.06 -6.93 20.11
CA GLY A 115 -1.07 -7.63 19.27
C GLY A 115 -1.18 -9.16 19.33
N LEU A 116 -2.36 -9.69 19.67
CA LEU A 116 -2.61 -11.12 19.86
C LEU A 116 -3.21 -11.79 18.60
N LEU A 117 -3.33 -11.09 17.49
CA LEU A 117 -3.82 -11.68 16.25
C LEU A 117 -2.86 -12.76 15.74
N PRO A 118 -3.38 -13.93 15.33
CA PRO A 118 -2.57 -14.97 14.71
C PRO A 118 -1.91 -14.49 13.43
N LYS A 119 -0.67 -14.91 13.18
CA LYS A 119 0.11 -14.50 11.99
C LYS A 119 -0.64 -14.75 10.67
N PHE A 120 -1.35 -15.89 10.55
CA PHE A 120 -2.10 -16.19 9.32
C PHE A 120 -3.20 -15.16 9.04
N LEU A 121 -3.85 -14.60 10.07
CA LEU A 121 -4.84 -13.53 9.90
C LEU A 121 -4.17 -12.21 9.50
N LEU A 122 -3.00 -11.91 10.06
CA LEU A 122 -2.22 -10.74 9.66
C LEU A 122 -1.79 -10.83 8.20
N GLU A 123 -1.41 -12.04 7.73
CA GLU A 123 -0.99 -12.26 6.33
C GLU A 123 -2.12 -12.05 5.32
N VAL A 124 -3.31 -12.55 5.59
CA VAL A 124 -4.45 -12.40 4.65
C VAL A 124 -5.16 -11.06 4.80
N SER A 125 -4.97 -10.34 5.89
CA SER A 125 -5.64 -9.06 6.14
C SER A 125 -5.03 -7.93 5.32
N PRO A 126 -5.79 -7.23 4.49
CA PRO A 126 -5.31 -6.04 3.78
C PRO A 126 -5.18 -4.81 4.71
N PHE A 127 -5.70 -4.89 5.94
CA PHE A 127 -5.70 -3.81 6.92
C PHE A 127 -4.44 -3.78 7.79
N HIS A 128 -3.56 -4.78 7.63
CA HIS A 128 -2.28 -4.88 8.33
C HIS A 128 -1.18 -4.84 7.30
N GLY A 129 -0.37 -3.79 7.31
CA GLY A 129 0.68 -3.60 6.33
C GLY A 129 1.40 -2.26 6.50
N SER A 130 2.37 -2.00 5.65
CA SER A 130 3.14 -0.74 5.66
C SER A 130 2.45 0.36 4.88
N ILE A 131 1.89 0.00 3.72
CA ILE A 131 1.20 0.93 2.83
C ILE A 131 0.07 0.22 2.08
N PHE A 132 -1.07 0.89 2.00
CA PHE A 132 -2.15 0.50 1.10
C PHE A 132 -2.15 1.39 -0.14
N PHE A 133 -2.33 0.76 -1.28
CA PHE A 133 -2.31 1.42 -2.57
C PHE A 133 -3.60 1.20 -3.34
N THR A 134 -4.16 2.26 -3.87
CA THR A 134 -5.28 2.18 -4.80
C THR A 134 -5.03 3.03 -6.03
N SER A 135 -5.55 2.60 -7.18
CA SER A 135 -5.40 3.32 -8.45
C SER A 135 -6.75 3.63 -9.06
N MET A 136 -7.05 4.91 -9.13
CA MET A 136 -8.22 5.45 -9.82
C MET A 136 -7.94 5.68 -11.32
N GLY A 137 -6.71 5.40 -11.76
CA GLY A 137 -6.26 5.65 -13.13
C GLY A 137 -7.04 4.88 -14.20
N SER A 138 -7.43 3.64 -13.90
CA SER A 138 -8.27 2.81 -14.78
C SER A 138 -9.73 3.30 -14.86
N LEU A 139 -10.18 4.02 -13.83
CA LEU A 139 -11.53 4.57 -13.75
C LEU A 139 -11.61 5.99 -14.36
N GLY A 140 -10.49 6.57 -14.77
CA GLY A 140 -10.44 7.90 -15.38
C GLY A 140 -10.73 9.07 -14.44
N ILE A 141 -10.65 8.88 -13.12
CA ILE A 141 -10.94 9.92 -12.12
C ILE A 141 -9.66 10.42 -11.41
N PRO A 142 -9.69 11.64 -10.81
CA PRO A 142 -8.60 12.14 -9.98
C PRO A 142 -8.33 11.24 -8.76
N PRO A 143 -7.16 11.41 -8.09
CA PRO A 143 -6.91 10.68 -6.86
C PRO A 143 -7.90 11.12 -5.77
N ILE A 144 -8.33 10.14 -4.97
CA ILE A 144 -9.23 10.36 -3.84
C ILE A 144 -8.43 10.57 -2.55
N VAL A 145 -9.00 11.32 -1.62
CA VAL A 145 -8.51 11.34 -0.23
C VAL A 145 -9.24 10.23 0.52
N HIS A 146 -8.50 9.26 1.01
CA HIS A 146 -9.05 8.12 1.72
C HIS A 146 -8.70 8.20 3.21
N HIS A 147 -9.63 7.87 4.09
CA HIS A 147 -9.32 7.74 5.52
C HIS A 147 -8.51 6.47 5.79
N LEU A 148 -7.74 6.45 6.87
CA LEU A 148 -7.14 5.23 7.38
C LEU A 148 -8.23 4.35 8.01
N TYR A 149 -8.03 3.05 7.99
CA TYR A 149 -9.03 2.11 8.51
C TYR A 149 -9.09 2.13 10.04
N ASP A 150 -10.30 1.96 10.59
CA ASP A 150 -10.52 1.82 12.04
C ASP A 150 -10.10 0.45 12.60
N PHE A 151 -9.80 -0.50 11.74
CA PHE A 151 -9.34 -1.84 12.05
C PHE A 151 -8.00 -2.08 11.40
N GLY A 152 -7.11 -2.74 12.14
CA GLY A 152 -5.75 -3.02 11.68
C GLY A 152 -4.78 -1.89 12.03
N ASN A 153 -3.60 -1.96 11.43
CA ASN A 153 -2.48 -1.10 11.80
C ASN A 153 -1.78 -0.47 10.58
N LEU A 154 -2.51 -0.31 9.50
CA LEU A 154 -2.02 0.27 8.25
C LEU A 154 -1.80 1.80 8.42
N PRO A 155 -0.56 2.31 8.39
CA PRO A 155 -0.29 3.70 8.71
C PRO A 155 -0.31 4.63 7.50
N VAL A 156 -0.17 4.10 6.28
CA VAL A 156 -0.06 4.89 5.05
C VAL A 156 -1.05 4.40 4.00
N PHE A 157 -1.83 5.32 3.45
CA PHE A 157 -2.72 5.05 2.33
C PHE A 157 -2.38 5.97 1.15
N CYS A 158 -2.13 5.39 -0.02
CA CYS A 158 -1.81 6.13 -1.23
C CYS A 158 -2.84 5.86 -2.33
N ALA A 159 -3.39 6.91 -2.92
CA ALA A 159 -4.31 6.83 -4.04
C ALA A 159 -3.76 7.57 -5.25
N PHE A 160 -3.77 6.91 -6.42
CA PHE A 160 -3.37 7.49 -7.70
C PHE A 160 -4.58 7.86 -8.54
N GLY A 161 -4.49 9.02 -9.20
CA GLY A 161 -5.45 9.45 -10.19
C GLY A 161 -5.14 8.99 -11.61
N CYS A 162 -5.98 9.40 -12.54
CA CYS A 162 -5.77 9.18 -13.96
C CYS A 162 -4.61 10.03 -14.50
N LYS A 163 -4.02 9.56 -15.60
CA LYS A 163 -3.03 10.35 -16.35
C LYS A 163 -3.73 11.47 -17.10
N TYR A 164 -3.18 12.68 -17.00
CA TYR A 164 -3.65 13.81 -17.78
C TYR A 164 -2.49 14.57 -18.42
N ARG A 165 -2.80 15.43 -19.37
CA ARG A 165 -1.84 16.31 -20.04
C ARG A 165 -2.10 17.74 -19.64
N LYS A 166 -1.01 18.48 -19.42
CA LYS A 166 -1.07 19.92 -19.12
C LYS A 166 -0.08 20.65 -20.01
N ASN A 167 -0.54 21.75 -20.57
CA ASN A 167 0.33 22.67 -21.31
C ASN A 167 0.97 23.63 -20.31
N GLU A 168 2.28 23.76 -20.37
CA GLU A 168 3.07 24.60 -19.47
C GLU A 168 4.11 25.36 -20.28
N ILE A 169 4.58 26.47 -19.73
CA ILE A 169 5.70 27.22 -20.28
C ILE A 169 6.97 26.71 -19.57
N ASP A 170 7.96 26.28 -20.34
CA ASP A 170 9.27 25.87 -19.81
C ASP A 170 10.13 27.10 -19.40
N MET A 171 11.30 26.84 -18.85
CA MET A 171 12.21 27.90 -18.41
C MET A 171 12.76 28.76 -19.56
N GLU A 172 12.65 28.27 -20.79
CA GLU A 172 13.09 28.94 -22.02
C GLU A 172 11.95 29.75 -22.68
N GLY A 173 10.73 29.69 -22.11
CA GLY A 173 9.56 30.41 -22.61
C GLY A 173 8.75 29.64 -23.68
N ASN A 174 9.05 28.36 -23.94
CA ASN A 174 8.35 27.56 -24.93
C ASN A 174 7.12 26.90 -24.33
N LEU A 175 6.07 26.76 -25.13
CA LEU A 175 4.89 25.97 -24.76
C LEU A 175 5.20 24.46 -24.88
N VAL A 176 5.21 23.76 -23.75
CA VAL A 176 5.47 22.33 -23.70
C VAL A 176 4.26 21.59 -23.13
N GLN A 177 3.95 20.40 -23.68
CA GLN A 177 2.92 19.53 -23.15
C GLN A 177 3.55 18.44 -22.30
N ARG A 178 3.20 18.40 -21.02
CA ARG A 178 3.66 17.38 -20.08
C ARG A 178 2.55 16.43 -19.64
N LYS A 179 2.92 15.22 -19.29
CA LYS A 179 2.01 14.20 -18.72
C LYS A 179 2.18 14.17 -17.21
N TYR A 180 1.06 14.16 -16.51
CA TYR A 180 1.01 14.14 -15.06
C TYR A 180 0.16 13.00 -14.52
N ILE A 181 0.50 12.56 -13.34
CA ILE A 181 -0.31 11.71 -12.48
C ILE A 181 -0.27 12.35 -11.10
N ASP A 182 -1.43 12.74 -10.60
CA ASP A 182 -1.55 13.18 -9.22
C ASP A 182 -1.76 11.99 -8.31
N PHE A 183 -1.26 12.09 -7.09
CA PHE A 183 -1.53 11.11 -6.05
C PHE A 183 -1.71 11.80 -4.70
N THR A 184 -2.53 11.21 -3.85
CA THR A 184 -2.76 11.62 -2.47
C THR A 184 -2.16 10.59 -1.54
N VAL A 185 -1.59 11.06 -0.43
CA VAL A 185 -1.06 10.19 0.63
C VAL A 185 -1.63 10.63 1.96
N ASN A 186 -2.27 9.71 2.64
CA ASN A 186 -2.74 9.89 4.01
C ASN A 186 -1.83 9.09 4.92
N THR A 187 -1.38 9.70 6.00
CA THR A 187 -0.43 9.09 6.94
C THR A 187 -0.90 9.30 8.37
N ASP A 188 -0.71 8.30 9.19
CA ASP A 188 -0.87 8.41 10.64
C ASP A 188 0.35 9.14 11.23
N GLU A 189 0.15 10.37 11.74
CA GLU A 189 1.23 11.18 12.31
C GLU A 189 1.88 10.56 13.56
N ARG A 190 1.28 9.53 14.13
CA ARG A 190 1.84 8.83 15.27
C ARG A 190 3.08 8.00 14.93
N ILE A 191 3.27 7.61 13.64
CA ILE A 191 4.45 6.85 13.21
C ILE A 191 5.68 7.74 12.99
N CYS A 192 5.46 8.97 12.52
CA CYS A 192 6.49 9.99 12.32
C CYS A 192 5.85 11.37 12.22
N ASP A 193 6.58 12.41 12.58
CA ASP A 193 6.09 13.78 12.47
C ASP A 193 5.98 14.29 11.02
N GLY A 194 5.24 15.38 10.84
CA GLY A 194 4.97 15.95 9.52
C GLY A 194 6.22 16.42 8.79
N PHE A 195 7.28 16.87 9.48
CA PHE A 195 8.53 17.27 8.85
C PHE A 195 9.30 16.09 8.28
N TYR A 196 9.41 15.01 9.07
CA TYR A 196 10.01 13.75 8.63
C TYR A 196 9.27 13.20 7.40
N PHE A 197 7.95 13.14 7.49
CA PHE A 197 7.10 12.66 6.40
C PHE A 197 7.25 13.50 5.12
N ALA A 198 7.20 14.83 5.24
CA ALA A 198 7.38 15.73 4.09
C ALA A 198 8.77 15.58 3.45
N THR A 199 9.81 15.35 4.27
CA THR A 199 11.18 15.13 3.79
C THR A 199 11.29 13.80 3.03
N ALA A 200 10.69 12.75 3.56
CA ALA A 200 10.63 11.45 2.92
C ALA A 200 9.85 11.50 1.58
N LEU A 201 8.71 12.19 1.54
CA LEU A 201 7.96 12.38 0.28
C LEU A 201 8.75 13.19 -0.76
N LYS A 202 9.49 14.22 -0.36
CA LYS A 202 10.37 14.94 -1.27
C LYS A 202 11.47 14.04 -1.82
N HIS A 203 11.99 13.13 -1.02
CA HIS A 203 12.97 12.14 -1.46
C HIS A 203 12.36 11.16 -2.47
N MET A 204 11.19 10.59 -2.15
CA MET A 204 10.44 9.70 -3.05
C MET A 204 10.12 10.37 -4.39
N LYS A 205 9.71 11.64 -4.36
CA LYS A 205 9.41 12.43 -5.57
C LYS A 205 10.60 12.49 -6.54
N LYS A 206 11.84 12.56 -6.04
CA LYS A 206 13.04 12.57 -6.89
C LYS A 206 13.16 11.28 -7.71
N PHE A 207 12.87 10.12 -7.12
CA PHE A 207 12.85 8.85 -7.84
C PHE A 207 11.71 8.76 -8.84
N LEU A 208 10.54 9.31 -8.51
CA LEU A 208 9.40 9.33 -9.44
C LEU A 208 9.63 10.27 -10.63
N GLN A 209 10.39 11.35 -10.44
CA GLN A 209 10.75 12.28 -11.50
C GLN A 209 11.95 11.77 -12.35
N HIS A 210 12.83 10.98 -11.74
CA HIS A 210 14.04 10.42 -12.31
C HIS A 210 14.10 8.92 -12.04
N PRO A 211 13.21 8.11 -12.69
CA PRO A 211 13.09 6.68 -12.40
C PRO A 211 14.36 5.88 -12.75
N GLU A 212 15.22 6.38 -13.63
CA GLU A 212 16.53 5.81 -13.94
C GLU A 212 17.42 5.68 -12.71
N ARG A 213 17.21 6.51 -11.69
CA ARG A 213 17.97 6.45 -10.43
C ARG A 213 17.62 5.25 -9.57
N LEU A 214 16.53 4.57 -9.86
CA LEU A 214 16.15 3.34 -9.17
C LEU A 214 17.01 2.15 -9.57
N ASP A 215 17.70 2.24 -10.72
CA ASP A 215 18.65 1.23 -11.18
C ASP A 215 20.06 1.40 -10.54
N GLU A 216 20.30 2.57 -9.91
CA GLU A 216 21.54 2.81 -9.16
C GLU A 216 21.58 1.91 -7.91
N PRO A 217 22.80 1.47 -7.49
CA PRO A 217 22.96 0.76 -6.22
C PRO A 217 22.35 1.54 -5.05
N LEU A 218 21.90 0.82 -4.05
CA LEU A 218 21.41 1.43 -2.80
C LEU A 218 22.61 1.99 -2.03
N ASP A 219 22.58 3.28 -1.68
CA ASP A 219 23.65 3.92 -0.93
C ASP A 219 23.79 3.34 0.48
N GLU A 220 22.67 3.26 1.20
CA GLU A 220 22.62 2.84 2.59
C GLU A 220 21.19 2.39 2.98
N VAL A 221 21.12 1.41 3.87
CA VAL A 221 19.89 1.05 4.59
C VAL A 221 20.02 1.56 6.03
N VAL A 222 19.22 2.58 6.34
CA VAL A 222 19.16 3.15 7.68
C VAL A 222 18.30 2.26 8.56
N LYS A 223 18.83 1.82 9.69
CA LYS A 223 18.03 1.08 10.68
C LYS A 223 17.13 2.03 11.46
N ASP A 224 15.91 1.58 11.71
CA ASP A 224 15.01 2.29 12.60
C ASP A 224 15.57 2.29 14.03
N VAL A 225 15.27 3.33 14.78
CA VAL A 225 15.60 3.37 16.23
C VAL A 225 14.63 2.45 16.96
N ASP A 226 15.18 1.60 17.79
CA ASP A 226 14.45 0.72 18.74
C ASP A 226 13.74 1.55 19.81
#